data_989eed5d6925faf224c213a04ca5c669
#
_entry.id   989eed5d6925faf224c213a04ca5c669
#
_cell.length_a   1.000
_cell.length_b   1.000
_cell.length_c   1.000
_cell.angle_alpha   90.00
_cell.angle_beta   90.00
_cell.angle_gamma   90.00
#
_symmetry.space_group_name_H-M   'P 1'
#
loop_
_entity.id
_entity.type
_entity.pdbx_description
1 polymer ?
#
loop_
_entity_poly.entity_id
_entity_poly.type
_entity_poly.pdbx_seq_one_letter_code
_entity_poly.pdbx_strand_id
1 'polypeptide(L)'
;MITTTAWFDFRQPVAYDPERKLVFHGQARSRLRLLAAALGFRDSDYDVRSNEGGVAVSGEAILHAARLYVQASQSCMGCDAGILFRSCDGRQDYVGDRNHFAPLDLLNHPAALAALIRRNVLLPVP
;
A
#
# COMPACT_ATOMS: atom_id res chain seq x y z
N MET A 1 27.93 -0.96 8.28
CA MET A 1 27.23 -1.12 8.22
C MET A 1 26.31 -1.08 8.04
N ILE A 2 25.76 -1.26 7.78
CA ILE A 2 24.93 -1.31 7.48
C ILE A 2 23.98 -1.19 7.92
N THR A 3 23.34 -1.06 7.94
CA THR A 3 22.44 -0.86 8.26
C THR A 3 21.43 -1.33 8.18
N THR A 4 21.12 -1.67 7.98
CA THR A 4 20.29 -2.23 7.70
C THR A 4 19.24 -2.33 8.22
N THR A 5 19.02 -2.49 8.81
CA THR A 5 17.98 -2.46 9.41
C THR A 5 17.03 -1.98 8.83
N ALA A 6 17.07 -1.57 7.93
CA ALA A 6 16.06 -1.00 7.29
C ALA A 6 14.87 -1.82 7.03
N TRP A 7 14.86 -3.02 7.26
CA TRP A 7 13.69 -3.82 7.00
C TRP A 7 12.60 -3.56 8.00
N PHE A 8 11.46 -3.13 7.54
CA PHE A 8 10.25 -3.06 8.35
C PHE A 8 9.53 -4.40 8.26
N ASP A 9 9.23 -5.00 9.40
CA ASP A 9 8.47 -6.24 9.40
C ASP A 9 6.97 -5.91 9.48
N PHE A 10 6.30 -6.03 8.35
CA PHE A 10 4.89 -5.69 8.24
C PHE A 10 3.98 -6.62 9.04
N ARG A 11 4.50 -7.72 9.55
CA ARG A 11 3.69 -8.67 10.32
C ARG A 11 3.66 -8.35 11.81
N GLN A 12 4.58 -7.52 12.28
CA GLN A 12 4.71 -7.25 13.72
C GLN A 12 3.77 -6.14 14.16
N PRO A 13 3.06 -6.32 15.29
CA PRO A 13 2.33 -5.20 15.88
C PRO A 13 3.32 -4.13 16.33
N VAL A 14 2.91 -2.88 16.28
CA VAL A 14 3.78 -1.74 16.53
C VAL A 14 3.12 -0.78 17.49
N ALA A 15 3.82 -0.45 18.59
CA ALA A 15 3.46 0.72 19.37
C ALA A 15 3.84 1.97 18.61
N TYR A 16 3.21 3.09 18.90
CA TYR A 16 3.54 4.34 18.24
C TYR A 16 5.00 4.70 18.48
N ASP A 17 5.73 4.95 17.41
CA ASP A 17 7.14 5.33 17.43
C ASP A 17 7.39 6.15 16.18
N PRO A 18 7.76 7.43 16.30
CA PRO A 18 7.94 8.28 15.13
C PRO A 18 8.99 7.76 14.14
N GLU A 19 10.07 7.16 14.63
CA GLU A 19 11.09 6.61 13.74
C GLU A 19 10.56 5.42 12.96
N ARG A 20 9.85 4.52 13.62
CA ARG A 20 9.26 3.36 12.96
C ARG A 20 8.19 3.81 11.95
N LYS A 21 7.45 4.86 12.28
CA LYS A 21 6.46 5.41 11.36
C LYS A 21 7.12 5.89 10.06
N LEU A 22 8.25 6.58 10.17
CA LEU A 22 8.98 7.03 8.98
C LEU A 22 9.53 5.85 8.17
N VAL A 23 10.06 4.83 8.86
CA VAL A 23 10.54 3.62 8.19
C VAL A 23 9.39 2.92 7.48
N PHE A 24 8.25 2.79 8.13
CA PHE A 24 7.06 2.18 7.52
C PHE A 24 6.68 2.91 6.23
N HIS A 25 6.57 4.24 6.28
CA HIS A 25 6.16 5.00 5.10
C HIS A 25 7.15 4.87 3.95
N GLY A 26 8.44 4.95 4.24
CA GLY A 26 9.47 4.79 3.21
C GLY A 26 9.42 3.41 2.56
N GLN A 27 9.31 2.37 3.37
CA GLN A 27 9.24 1.00 2.87
C GLN A 27 7.93 0.75 2.11
N ALA A 28 6.82 1.22 2.66
CA ALA A 28 5.53 1.02 2.02
C ALA A 28 5.46 1.73 0.68
N ARG A 29 5.92 2.98 0.59
CA ARG A 29 5.93 3.69 -0.68
C ARG A 29 6.80 2.98 -1.72
N SER A 30 7.96 2.51 -1.31
CA SER A 30 8.85 1.78 -2.21
C SER A 30 8.17 0.53 -2.77
N ARG A 31 7.49 -0.21 -1.90
CA ARG A 31 6.82 -1.44 -2.33
C ARG A 31 5.58 -1.16 -3.16
N LEU A 32 4.87 -0.07 -2.87
CA LEU A 32 3.73 0.32 -3.72
C LEU A 32 4.20 0.68 -5.13
N ARG A 33 5.38 1.27 -5.28
CA ARG A 33 5.94 1.51 -6.61
C ARG A 33 6.30 0.21 -7.32
N LEU A 34 6.82 -0.76 -6.59
CA LEU A 34 7.07 -2.09 -7.16
C LEU A 34 5.77 -2.77 -7.56
N LEU A 35 4.72 -2.60 -6.77
CA LEU A 35 3.39 -3.09 -7.13
C LEU A 35 2.90 -2.45 -8.42
N ALA A 36 3.04 -1.14 -8.54
CA ALA A 36 2.64 -0.43 -9.75
C ALA A 36 3.37 -0.97 -10.98
N ALA A 37 4.67 -1.22 -10.86
CA ALA A 37 5.44 -1.81 -11.94
C ALA A 37 4.94 -3.22 -12.27
N ALA A 38 4.62 -4.01 -11.26
CA ALA A 38 4.08 -5.36 -11.46
C ALA A 38 2.72 -5.33 -12.15
N LEU A 39 1.95 -4.26 -11.95
CA LEU A 39 0.67 -4.05 -12.62
C LEU A 39 0.82 -3.46 -14.02
N GLY A 40 2.03 -3.14 -14.44
CA GLY A 40 2.29 -2.58 -15.76
C GLY A 40 2.11 -1.07 -15.84
N PHE A 41 2.01 -0.39 -14.71
CA PHE A 41 1.86 1.07 -14.70
C PHE A 41 3.19 1.75 -14.97
N ARG A 42 3.15 2.85 -15.73
CA ARG A 42 4.28 3.75 -15.89
C ARG A 42 4.23 4.80 -14.78
N ASP A 43 5.35 5.48 -14.54
CA ASP A 43 5.43 6.48 -13.47
C ASP A 43 4.37 7.57 -13.60
N SER A 44 3.96 7.90 -14.81
CA SER A 44 2.94 8.91 -15.05
C SER A 44 1.51 8.42 -14.79
N ASP A 45 1.31 7.12 -14.58
CA ASP A 45 -0.02 6.53 -14.46
C ASP A 45 -0.56 6.57 -13.03
N TYR A 46 0.27 6.90 -12.05
CA TYR A 46 -0.14 6.80 -10.66
C TYR A 46 0.60 7.80 -9.78
N ASP A 47 0.04 8.01 -8.60
CA ASP A 47 0.70 8.74 -7.51
C ASP A 47 0.90 7.80 -6.32
N VAL A 48 2.02 7.96 -5.64
CA VAL A 48 2.26 7.33 -4.34
C VAL A 48 2.49 8.44 -3.33
N ARG A 49 1.73 8.40 -2.25
CA ARG A 49 1.82 9.44 -1.22
C ARG A 49 1.64 8.85 0.17
N SER A 50 1.98 9.64 1.16
CA SER A 50 1.82 9.28 2.56
C SER A 50 0.82 10.21 3.23
N ASN A 51 -0.03 9.63 4.07
CA ASN A 51 -0.87 10.38 5.00
C ASN A 51 -0.45 9.99 6.42
N GLU A 52 0.35 10.83 7.05
CA GLU A 52 0.90 10.53 8.38
C GLU A 52 -0.01 10.96 9.51
N GLY A 53 -1.08 11.69 9.20
CA GLY A 53 -2.00 12.19 10.20
C GLY A 53 -3.21 11.32 10.46
N GLY A 54 -3.24 10.11 9.92
CA GLY A 54 -4.39 9.25 10.07
C GLY A 54 -4.55 8.68 11.47
N VAL A 55 -5.66 8.00 11.68
CA VAL A 55 -6.01 7.39 12.97
C VAL A 55 -5.11 6.20 13.30
N ALA A 56 -4.65 5.49 12.29
CA ALA A 56 -3.77 4.35 12.49
C ALA A 56 -2.42 4.81 13.01
N VAL A 57 -1.80 3.97 13.81
CA VAL A 57 -0.49 4.27 14.41
C VAL A 57 0.53 4.66 13.35
N SER A 58 0.53 3.95 12.23
CA SER A 58 1.48 4.20 11.15
C SER A 58 1.02 5.29 10.20
N GLY A 59 -0.25 5.72 10.23
CA GLY A 59 -0.81 6.48 9.12
C GLY A 59 -1.02 5.57 7.93
N GLU A 60 -1.00 6.14 6.73
CA GLU A 60 -1.32 5.40 5.51
C GLU A 60 -0.35 5.74 4.40
N ALA A 61 0.10 4.74 3.67
CA ALA A 61 0.77 4.93 2.38
C ALA A 61 -0.23 4.55 1.29
N ILE A 62 -0.30 5.34 0.23
CA ILE A 62 -1.37 5.23 -0.77
C ILE A 62 -0.77 5.19 -2.17
N LEU A 63 -1.24 4.24 -2.96
CA LEU A 63 -1.06 4.20 -4.41
C LEU A 63 -2.40 4.54 -5.05
N HIS A 64 -2.44 5.57 -5.88
CA HIS A 64 -3.67 6.02 -6.50
C HIS A 64 -3.46 6.21 -8.01
N ALA A 65 -4.09 5.36 -8.77
CA ALA A 65 -4.09 5.42 -10.22
C ALA A 65 -5.50 5.77 -10.72
N ALA A 66 -5.69 5.84 -12.04
CA ALA A 66 -6.97 6.25 -12.60
C ALA A 66 -8.12 5.30 -12.24
N ARG A 67 -7.82 4.02 -12.08
CA ARG A 67 -8.84 3.00 -11.83
C ARG A 67 -8.54 2.15 -10.59
N LEU A 68 -7.52 2.49 -9.82
CA LEU A 68 -7.10 1.68 -8.69
C LEU A 68 -6.68 2.56 -7.52
N TYR A 69 -7.19 2.25 -6.34
CA TYR A 69 -6.80 2.85 -5.08
C TYR A 69 -6.30 1.74 -4.17
N VAL A 70 -5.08 1.87 -3.67
CA VAL A 70 -4.49 0.91 -2.73
C VAL A 70 -3.98 1.68 -1.52
N GLN A 71 -4.35 1.21 -0.34
CA GLN A 71 -3.97 1.83 0.92
C GLN A 71 -3.27 0.80 1.79
N ALA A 72 -2.12 1.16 2.34
CA ALA A 72 -1.39 0.31 3.27
C ALA A 72 -1.26 1.03 4.60
N SER A 73 -1.64 0.36 5.68
CA SER A 73 -1.54 0.91 7.03
C SER A 73 -1.25 -0.21 8.01
N GLN A 74 -0.70 0.16 9.18
CA GLN A 74 -0.41 -0.80 10.23
C GLN A 74 -0.95 -0.29 11.55
N SER A 75 -1.78 -1.09 12.20
CA SER A 75 -2.30 -0.76 13.52
C SER A 75 -1.36 -1.24 14.62
N CYS A 76 -1.53 -0.71 15.82
CA CYS A 76 -0.74 -1.13 16.97
C CYS A 76 -1.06 -2.57 17.41
N MET A 77 -2.17 -3.11 16.96
CA MET A 77 -2.58 -4.48 17.27
C MET A 77 -1.97 -5.50 16.33
N GLY A 78 -1.22 -5.05 15.31
CA GLY A 78 -0.90 -5.88 14.19
C GLY A 78 -2.11 -5.99 13.27
N CYS A 79 -1.92 -6.38 12.03
CA CYS A 79 -3.05 -6.35 11.12
C CYS A 79 -2.94 -7.39 10.03
N ASP A 80 -3.89 -8.31 10.01
CA ASP A 80 -3.98 -9.31 8.96
C ASP A 80 -4.52 -8.72 7.67
N ALA A 81 -5.16 -7.56 7.71
CA ALA A 81 -5.77 -6.93 6.55
C ALA A 81 -5.33 -5.47 6.47
N GLY A 82 -4.02 -5.27 6.47
CA GLY A 82 -3.43 -3.93 6.42
C GLY A 82 -3.44 -3.28 5.04
N ILE A 83 -3.79 -4.03 4.01
CA ILE A 83 -3.94 -3.51 2.65
C ILE A 83 -5.41 -3.46 2.32
N LEU A 84 -5.86 -2.28 1.88
CA LEU A 84 -7.20 -2.10 1.33
C LEU A 84 -7.03 -1.69 -0.13
N PHE A 85 -7.77 -2.33 -1.05
CA PHE A 85 -7.76 -1.89 -2.43
C PHE A 85 -9.14 -1.95 -3.02
N ARG A 86 -9.36 -1.09 -4.01
CA ARG A 86 -10.65 -1.02 -4.71
C ARG A 86 -10.47 -0.31 -6.04
N SER A 87 -11.48 -0.44 -6.92
CA SER A 87 -11.54 0.40 -8.10
C SER A 87 -11.84 1.85 -7.70
N CYS A 88 -11.52 2.79 -8.57
CA CYS A 88 -11.92 4.18 -8.43
C CYS A 88 -12.14 4.77 -9.81
N ASP A 89 -12.77 5.95 -9.87
CA ASP A 89 -13.10 6.58 -11.15
C ASP A 89 -12.08 7.63 -11.57
N GLY A 90 -11.06 7.88 -10.76
CA GLY A 90 -10.02 8.84 -11.09
C GLY A 90 -9.02 8.98 -9.97
N ARG A 91 -7.91 9.63 -10.26
CA ARG A 91 -6.78 9.71 -9.32
C ARG A 91 -7.09 10.57 -8.09
N GLN A 92 -8.18 11.31 -8.11
CA GLN A 92 -8.62 12.10 -6.96
C GLN A 92 -9.95 11.62 -6.42
N ASP A 93 -10.46 10.52 -6.94
CA ASP A 93 -11.73 9.98 -6.52
C ASP A 93 -11.51 8.87 -5.50
N TYR A 94 -12.06 9.05 -4.32
CA TYR A 94 -11.97 8.09 -3.23
C TYR A 94 -13.21 7.19 -3.17
N VAL A 95 -14.21 7.48 -3.99
CA VAL A 95 -15.41 6.66 -4.08
C VAL A 95 -15.17 5.62 -5.16
N GLY A 96 -15.43 4.39 -4.85
CA GLY A 96 -15.25 3.33 -5.81
C GLY A 96 -16.19 2.19 -5.51
N ASP A 97 -15.88 1.05 -6.08
CA ASP A 97 -16.58 -0.18 -5.83
C ASP A 97 -16.24 -0.67 -4.42
N ARG A 98 -16.63 -1.89 -4.08
CA ARG A 98 -16.41 -2.37 -2.72
C ARG A 98 -14.91 -2.52 -2.42
N ASN A 99 -14.59 -2.41 -1.15
CA ASN A 99 -13.24 -2.60 -0.67
C ASN A 99 -12.87 -4.07 -0.63
N HIS A 100 -11.63 -4.35 -1.03
CA HIS A 100 -11.01 -5.66 -0.87
C HIS A 100 -9.85 -5.50 0.10
N PHE A 101 -9.51 -6.58 0.81
CA PHE A 101 -8.48 -6.53 1.84
C PHE A 101 -7.45 -7.62 1.61
N ALA A 102 -6.24 -7.36 2.04
CA ALA A 102 -5.15 -8.33 1.96
C ALA A 102 -4.22 -8.15 3.16
N PRO A 103 -3.48 -9.20 3.54
CA PRO A 103 -2.48 -9.06 4.60
C PRO A 103 -1.41 -8.05 4.20
N LEU A 104 -1.00 -7.24 5.16
CA LEU A 104 0.00 -6.20 4.91
C LEU A 104 1.32 -6.79 4.40
N ASP A 105 1.65 -8.01 4.81
CA ASP A 105 2.87 -8.68 4.38
C ASP A 105 2.94 -8.89 2.86
N LEU A 106 1.80 -8.85 2.16
CA LEU A 106 1.82 -8.93 0.70
C LEU A 106 2.51 -7.75 0.04
N LEU A 107 2.77 -6.66 0.76
CA LEU A 107 3.63 -5.60 0.22
C LEU A 107 5.02 -6.11 -0.13
N ASN A 108 5.48 -7.16 0.53
CA ASN A 108 6.78 -7.78 0.23
C ASN A 108 6.73 -8.71 -0.98
N HIS A 109 5.54 -8.92 -1.56
CA HIS A 109 5.34 -9.85 -2.68
C HIS A 109 4.53 -9.14 -3.77
N PRO A 110 5.12 -8.16 -4.45
CA PRO A 110 4.36 -7.32 -5.38
C PRO A 110 3.71 -8.09 -6.52
N ALA A 111 4.34 -9.15 -7.02
CA ALA A 111 3.73 -9.96 -8.08
C ALA A 111 2.48 -10.69 -7.58
N ALA A 112 2.52 -11.22 -6.36
CA ALA A 112 1.38 -11.91 -5.77
C ALA A 112 0.25 -10.92 -5.48
N LEU A 113 0.58 -9.76 -4.96
CA LEU A 113 -0.40 -8.71 -4.70
C LEU A 113 -1.03 -8.22 -6.01
N ALA A 114 -0.23 -8.03 -7.04
CA ALA A 114 -0.75 -7.63 -8.36
C ALA A 114 -1.72 -8.67 -8.90
N ALA A 115 -1.42 -9.96 -8.76
CA ALA A 115 -2.31 -11.02 -9.21
C ALA A 115 -3.64 -10.99 -8.43
N LEU A 116 -3.58 -10.77 -7.12
CA LEU A 116 -4.78 -10.66 -6.30
C LEU A 116 -5.64 -9.47 -6.72
N ILE A 117 -5.02 -8.33 -6.97
CA ILE A 117 -5.72 -7.14 -7.41
C ILE A 117 -6.41 -7.40 -8.75
N ARG A 118 -5.71 -8.00 -9.70
CA ARG A 118 -6.29 -8.28 -11.02
C ARG A 118 -7.48 -9.22 -10.97
N ARG A 119 -7.52 -10.10 -9.98
CA ARG A 119 -8.67 -11.01 -9.85
C ARG A 119 -9.92 -10.32 -9.31
N ASN A 120 -9.76 -9.19 -8.62
CA ASN A 120 -10.85 -8.54 -7.92
C ASN A 120 -11.22 -7.17 -8.46
N VAL A 121 -10.31 -6.54 -9.18
CA VAL A 121 -10.52 -5.19 -9.71
C VAL A 121 -10.25 -5.21 -11.20
N LEU A 122 -11.21 -4.71 -11.96
CA LEU A 122 -11.06 -4.64 -13.41
C LEU A 122 -10.17 -3.45 -13.76
N LEU A 123 -9.01 -3.74 -14.31
CA LEU A 123 -8.05 -2.72 -14.70
C LEU A 123 -7.99 -2.62 -16.22
N PRO A 124 -7.73 -1.42 -16.77
CA PRO A 124 -7.53 -1.30 -18.21
C PRO A 124 -6.30 -2.08 -18.62
N VAL A 125 -6.37 -2.65 -19.82
CA VAL A 125 -5.22 -3.33 -20.41
C VAL A 125 -4.23 -2.27 -20.87
N PRO A 126 -2.95 -2.41 -20.51
CA PRO A 126 -1.94 -1.42 -20.89
C PRO A 126 -1.75 -1.37 -22.39
#